data_8bafc3c7272b2379fdd4d55cf431d774
#
_entry.id   8bafc3c7272b2379fdd4d55cf431d774
#
_cell.length_a   1.000
_cell.length_b   1.000
_cell.length_c   1.000
_cell.angle_alpha   90.00
_cell.angle_beta   90.00
_cell.angle_gamma   90.00
#
_symmetry.space_group_name_H-M   'P 1'
#
loop_
_entity.id
_entity.type
_entity.pdbx_description
1 polymer ?
#
loop_
_entity_poly.entity_id
_entity_poly.type
_entity_poly.pdbx_seq_one_letter_code
_entity_poly.pdbx_strand_id
1 'polypeptide(L)'
;MADSFFNPHHVCSFDLETTGPNPRTARIVTSSCLNIDFPDTTSSAEPLIEAHNWLADPGCDIPAAASAVHGISTEKARTEGLPHQEVAEETVSCLYDAWEDNRAVIVYNASFDLTILRHWVPSFEIRGLVIDPYVIDRALDKYRQ
;
A
#
# COMPACT_ATOMS: atom_id res chain seq x y z
N MET A 1 17.03 12.71 18.13
CA MET A 1 15.69 12.57 17.60
C MET A 1 15.64 13.09 16.18
N ALA A 2 15.34 12.21 15.28
CA ALA A 2 15.12 12.65 13.90
C ALA A 2 13.85 13.50 13.88
N ASP A 3 13.97 14.74 13.48
CA ASP A 3 12.81 15.53 13.20
C ASP A 3 12.06 14.89 12.02
N SER A 4 10.79 14.56 12.22
CA SER A 4 9.95 13.92 11.20
C SER A 4 9.57 14.96 10.15
N PHE A 5 10.54 15.42 9.39
CA PHE A 5 10.24 16.25 8.24
C PHE A 5 9.75 15.38 7.10
N PHE A 6 8.59 15.75 6.58
CA PHE A 6 8.13 15.16 5.33
C PHE A 6 9.04 15.59 4.19
N ASN A 7 9.69 14.61 3.57
CA ASN A 7 10.47 14.83 2.38
C ASN A 7 9.71 14.30 1.16
N PRO A 8 9.10 15.15 0.34
CA PRO A 8 8.32 14.71 -0.82
C PRO A 8 9.16 14.07 -1.92
N HIS A 9 10.49 14.16 -1.84
CA HIS A 9 11.41 13.53 -2.78
C HIS A 9 11.80 12.10 -2.40
N HIS A 10 11.40 11.64 -1.22
CA HIS A 10 11.84 10.35 -0.65
C HIS A 10 10.65 9.67 0.04
N VAL A 11 9.87 8.94 -0.75
CA VAL A 11 8.59 8.38 -0.31
C VAL A 11 8.46 6.91 -0.62
N CYS A 12 7.49 6.26 0.01
CA CYS A 12 7.03 4.93 -0.33
C CYS A 12 5.54 5.00 -0.68
N SER A 13 5.19 4.65 -1.90
CA SER A 13 3.80 4.53 -2.32
C SER A 13 3.33 3.11 -2.08
N PHE A 14 2.24 2.94 -1.35
CA PHE A 14 1.71 1.64 -0.96
C PHE A 14 0.25 1.50 -1.39
N ASP A 15 -0.09 0.33 -1.92
CA ASP A 15 -1.45 0.01 -2.34
C ASP A 15 -1.73 -1.49 -2.27
N LEU A 16 -2.96 -1.86 -1.90
CA LEU A 16 -3.47 -3.23 -1.94
C LEU A 16 -4.63 -3.33 -2.92
N GLU A 17 -4.68 -4.42 -3.68
CA GLU A 17 -5.91 -4.89 -4.31
C GLU A 17 -6.44 -6.05 -3.47
N THR A 18 -7.75 -6.12 -3.31
CA THR A 18 -8.36 -7.02 -2.33
C THR A 18 -9.59 -7.73 -2.87
N THR A 19 -10.09 -8.69 -2.08
CA THR A 19 -11.29 -9.46 -2.42
C THR A 19 -12.59 -8.69 -2.20
N GLY A 20 -12.58 -7.56 -1.51
CA GLY A 20 -13.80 -6.81 -1.25
C GLY A 20 -13.59 -5.54 -0.44
N PRO A 21 -14.68 -4.76 -0.24
CA PRO A 21 -14.60 -3.42 0.34
C PRO A 21 -14.60 -3.38 1.88
N ASN A 22 -14.83 -4.51 2.55
CA ASN A 22 -14.85 -4.54 4.01
C ASN A 22 -13.45 -4.90 4.54
N PRO A 23 -12.72 -3.95 5.17
CA PRO A 23 -11.35 -4.20 5.60
C PRO A 23 -11.21 -5.24 6.70
N ARG A 24 -12.29 -5.59 7.37
CA ARG A 24 -12.29 -6.62 8.43
C ARG A 24 -12.34 -8.03 7.88
N THR A 25 -12.84 -8.21 6.66
CA THR A 25 -13.00 -9.52 6.01
C THR A 25 -12.23 -9.63 4.71
N ALA A 26 -11.83 -8.52 4.11
CA ALA A 26 -11.11 -8.52 2.85
C ALA A 26 -9.76 -9.23 2.98
N ARG A 27 -9.39 -9.96 1.93
CA ARG A 27 -8.11 -10.61 1.80
C ARG A 27 -7.31 -9.95 0.70
N ILE A 28 -6.00 -9.96 0.85
CA ILE A 28 -5.07 -9.36 -0.12
C ILE A 28 -5.04 -10.22 -1.38
N VAL A 29 -5.16 -9.57 -2.53
CA VAL A 29 -4.93 -10.17 -3.85
C VAL A 29 -3.59 -9.70 -4.41
N THR A 30 -3.33 -8.40 -4.39
CA THR A 30 -2.02 -7.86 -4.73
C THR A 30 -1.57 -6.85 -3.69
N SER A 31 -0.27 -6.73 -3.53
CA SER A 31 0.36 -5.71 -2.70
C SER A 31 1.48 -5.04 -3.49
N SER A 32 1.56 -3.73 -3.40
CA SER A 32 2.57 -2.95 -4.08
C SER A 32 3.19 -1.92 -3.14
N CYS A 33 4.51 -1.95 -3.00
CA CYS A 33 5.29 -0.96 -2.27
C CYS A 33 6.35 -0.41 -3.22
N LEU A 34 6.24 0.86 -3.55
CA LEU A 34 7.17 1.54 -4.44
C LEU A 34 7.99 2.56 -3.66
N ASN A 35 9.26 2.31 -3.49
CA ASN A 35 10.18 3.31 -2.95
C ASN A 35 10.60 4.25 -4.08
N ILE A 36 10.26 5.51 -3.95
CA ILE A 36 10.45 6.50 -5.01
C ILE A 36 11.35 7.63 -4.49
N ASP A 37 12.43 7.86 -5.20
CA ASP A 37 13.33 8.98 -4.96
C ASP A 37 13.27 9.91 -6.17
N PHE A 38 12.69 11.09 -5.95
CA PHE A 38 12.59 12.11 -6.98
C PHE A 38 13.87 12.94 -7.01
N PRO A 39 14.36 13.29 -8.22
CA PRO A 39 15.52 14.16 -8.32
C PRO A 39 15.18 15.58 -7.83
N ASP A 40 16.20 16.36 -7.56
CA ASP A 40 16.03 17.78 -7.26
C ASP A 40 15.27 18.47 -8.40
N THR A 41 14.44 19.47 -8.05
CA THR A 41 13.60 20.20 -8.99
C THR A 41 14.36 20.87 -10.14
N THR A 42 15.67 21.06 -9.99
CA THR A 42 16.54 21.59 -11.02
C THR A 42 17.10 20.55 -11.97
N SER A 43 16.92 19.26 -11.65
CA SER A 43 17.40 18.15 -12.45
C SER A 43 16.33 17.65 -13.44
N SER A 44 16.76 17.28 -14.64
CA SER A 44 15.92 16.59 -15.61
C SER A 44 15.99 15.07 -15.49
N ALA A 45 16.65 14.55 -14.45
CA ALA A 45 16.79 13.11 -14.23
C ALA A 45 15.44 12.46 -13.89
N GLU A 46 15.26 11.20 -14.32
CA GLU A 46 14.10 10.39 -14.00
C GLU A 46 14.10 9.99 -12.52
N PRO A 47 12.92 9.81 -11.90
CA PRO A 47 12.84 9.27 -10.56
C PRO A 47 13.43 7.86 -10.48
N LEU A 48 14.09 7.55 -9.36
CA LEU A 48 14.53 6.20 -9.05
C LEU A 48 13.39 5.47 -8.34
N ILE A 49 12.97 4.33 -8.89
CA ILE A 49 11.86 3.53 -8.34
C ILE A 49 12.38 2.13 -8.04
N GLU A 50 12.27 1.72 -6.77
CA GLU A 50 12.45 0.35 -6.33
C GLU A 50 11.09 -0.24 -6.05
N ALA A 51 10.65 -1.17 -6.90
CA ALA A 51 9.31 -1.74 -6.84
C ALA A 51 9.33 -3.10 -6.15
N HIS A 52 8.44 -3.26 -5.16
CA HIS A 52 8.13 -4.53 -4.52
C HIS A 52 6.66 -4.83 -4.76
N ASN A 53 6.40 -5.85 -5.58
CA ASN A 53 5.05 -6.26 -5.95
C ASN A 53 4.85 -7.73 -5.63
N TRP A 54 3.71 -8.06 -5.03
CA TRP A 54 3.35 -9.44 -4.70
C TRP A 54 1.96 -9.76 -5.23
N LEU A 55 1.79 -10.97 -5.74
CA LEU A 55 0.50 -11.58 -5.98
C LEU A 55 0.27 -12.62 -4.88
N ALA A 56 -0.86 -12.52 -4.19
CA ALA A 56 -1.26 -13.45 -3.14
C ALA A 56 -2.32 -14.42 -3.66
N ASP A 57 -2.23 -15.66 -3.21
CA ASP A 57 -3.38 -16.55 -3.19
C ASP A 57 -4.23 -16.17 -1.97
N PRO A 58 -5.42 -15.58 -2.14
CA PRO A 58 -6.21 -15.16 -1.00
C PRO A 58 -6.81 -16.31 -0.19
N GLY A 59 -6.73 -17.55 -0.69
CA GLY A 59 -7.30 -18.71 -0.03
C GLY A 59 -8.83 -18.81 -0.13
N CYS A 60 -9.43 -17.99 -0.97
CA CYS A 60 -10.87 -17.97 -1.24
C CYS A 60 -11.11 -17.49 -2.66
N ASP A 61 -12.36 -17.62 -3.13
CA ASP A 61 -12.72 -17.09 -4.43
C ASP A 61 -12.69 -15.55 -4.41
N ILE A 62 -12.19 -14.97 -5.50
CA ILE A 62 -12.24 -13.52 -5.70
C ILE A 62 -13.60 -13.20 -6.31
N PRO A 63 -14.44 -12.39 -5.63
CA PRO A 63 -15.73 -12.01 -6.18
C PRO A 63 -15.60 -11.34 -7.55
N ALA A 64 -16.56 -11.59 -8.44
CA ALA A 64 -16.55 -11.01 -9.78
C ALA A 64 -16.45 -9.49 -9.78
N ALA A 65 -17.09 -8.83 -8.81
CA ALA A 65 -17.01 -7.39 -8.66
C ALA A 65 -15.59 -6.90 -8.38
N ALA A 66 -14.81 -7.62 -7.58
CA ALA A 66 -13.42 -7.31 -7.29
C ALA A 66 -12.54 -7.55 -8.52
N SER A 67 -12.68 -8.72 -9.17
CA SER A 67 -11.94 -9.04 -10.41
C SER A 67 -12.21 -8.02 -11.52
N ALA A 68 -13.42 -7.47 -11.59
CA ALA A 68 -13.77 -6.44 -12.56
C ALA A 68 -12.97 -5.14 -12.33
N VAL A 69 -12.59 -4.86 -11.07
CA VAL A 69 -11.81 -3.66 -10.71
C VAL A 69 -10.33 -3.86 -10.98
N HIS A 70 -9.73 -4.93 -10.46
CA HIS A 70 -8.27 -5.11 -10.53
C HIS A 70 -7.79 -6.12 -11.59
N GLY A 71 -8.70 -6.83 -12.25
CA GLY A 71 -8.36 -7.70 -13.37
C GLY A 71 -7.71 -9.03 -12.99
N ILE A 72 -7.64 -9.38 -11.70
CA ILE A 72 -7.05 -10.63 -11.24
C ILE A 72 -8.15 -11.68 -11.05
N SER A 73 -8.03 -12.82 -11.73
CA SER A 73 -8.95 -13.95 -11.57
C SER A 73 -8.56 -14.81 -10.37
N THR A 74 -9.54 -15.54 -9.84
CA THR A 74 -9.29 -16.54 -8.79
C THR A 74 -8.26 -17.57 -9.24
N GLU A 75 -8.37 -18.05 -10.48
CA GLU A 75 -7.43 -19.05 -11.03
C GLU A 75 -6.00 -18.53 -11.08
N LYS A 76 -5.80 -17.31 -11.57
CA LYS A 76 -4.47 -16.70 -11.62
C LYS A 76 -3.86 -16.57 -10.23
N ALA A 77 -4.65 -16.08 -9.27
CA ALA A 77 -4.19 -15.91 -7.90
C ALA A 77 -3.80 -17.26 -7.25
N ARG A 78 -4.57 -18.30 -7.48
CA ARG A 78 -4.28 -19.64 -6.96
C ARG A 78 -3.04 -20.26 -7.60
N THR A 79 -2.85 -20.05 -8.90
CA THR A 79 -1.77 -20.70 -9.66
C THR A 79 -0.44 -19.97 -9.46
N GLU A 80 -0.45 -18.66 -9.43
CA GLU A 80 0.77 -17.83 -9.45
C GLU A 80 1.02 -17.10 -8.12
N GLY A 81 0.02 -17.04 -7.23
CA GLY A 81 0.13 -16.30 -5.98
C GLY A 81 0.94 -17.00 -4.90
N LEU A 82 1.60 -16.21 -4.08
CA LEU A 82 2.24 -16.68 -2.86
C LEU A 82 1.18 -16.89 -1.77
N PRO A 83 1.51 -17.66 -0.71
CA PRO A 83 0.61 -17.77 0.43
C PRO A 83 0.19 -16.41 0.97
N HIS A 84 -1.08 -16.24 1.26
CA HIS A 84 -1.65 -14.95 1.70
C HIS A 84 -0.92 -14.36 2.89
N GLN A 85 -0.64 -15.18 3.92
CA GLN A 85 0.03 -14.72 5.12
C GLN A 85 1.45 -14.25 4.83
N GLU A 86 2.16 -14.92 3.93
CA GLU A 86 3.49 -14.50 3.50
C GLU A 86 3.47 -13.11 2.86
N VAL A 87 2.50 -12.87 1.96
CA VAL A 87 2.35 -11.55 1.33
C VAL A 87 2.05 -10.46 2.36
N ALA A 88 1.16 -10.75 3.32
CA ALA A 88 0.86 -9.81 4.39
C ALA A 88 2.10 -9.45 5.21
N GLU A 89 2.88 -10.45 5.61
CA GLU A 89 4.09 -10.25 6.41
C GLU A 89 5.21 -9.54 5.64
N GLU A 90 5.42 -9.90 4.38
CA GLU A 90 6.39 -9.24 3.51
C GLU A 90 6.01 -7.77 3.27
N THR A 91 4.73 -7.49 3.11
CA THR A 91 4.23 -6.12 2.97
C THR A 91 4.54 -5.29 4.22
N VAL A 92 4.25 -5.83 5.40
CA VAL A 92 4.54 -5.18 6.68
C VAL A 92 6.05 -4.91 6.82
N SER A 93 6.87 -5.89 6.50
CA SER A 93 8.33 -5.74 6.52
C SER A 93 8.80 -4.62 5.61
N CYS A 94 8.24 -4.53 4.42
CA CYS A 94 8.57 -3.49 3.45
C CYS A 94 8.19 -2.09 3.95
N LEU A 95 7.03 -1.95 4.61
CA LEU A 95 6.62 -0.69 5.21
C LEU A 95 7.52 -0.29 6.38
N TYR A 96 7.93 -1.25 7.21
CA TYR A 96 8.86 -0.99 8.31
C TYR A 96 10.21 -0.50 7.77
N ASP A 97 10.74 -1.13 6.74
CA ASP A 97 11.97 -0.70 6.09
C ASP A 97 11.84 0.72 5.53
N ALA A 98 10.71 1.06 4.93
CA ALA A 98 10.45 2.40 4.42
C ALA A 98 10.48 3.44 5.54
N TRP A 99 9.81 3.20 6.65
CA TRP A 99 9.83 4.11 7.80
C TRP A 99 11.21 4.20 8.45
N GLU A 100 11.94 3.11 8.55
CA GLU A 100 13.31 3.11 9.08
C GLU A 100 14.24 3.94 8.19
N ASP A 101 14.00 3.96 6.89
CA ASP A 101 14.71 4.80 5.91
C ASP A 101 14.15 6.24 5.84
N ASN A 102 13.33 6.64 6.79
CA ASN A 102 12.71 7.96 6.90
C ASN A 102 11.81 8.34 5.70
N ARG A 103 11.25 7.37 5.01
CA ARG A 103 10.27 7.60 3.96
C ARG A 103 8.90 7.85 4.58
N ALA A 104 8.17 8.81 4.05
CA ALA A 104 6.72 8.87 4.28
C ALA A 104 6.06 7.78 3.45
N VAL A 105 5.12 7.06 4.04
CA VAL A 105 4.30 6.09 3.34
C VAL A 105 3.04 6.79 2.86
N ILE A 106 2.83 6.78 1.54
CA ILE A 106 1.70 7.42 0.89
C ILE A 106 0.69 6.35 0.50
N VAL A 107 -0.51 6.43 1.06
CA VAL A 107 -1.59 5.45 0.87
C VAL A 107 -2.90 6.19 0.62
N TYR A 108 -3.51 5.98 -0.52
CA TYR A 108 -4.83 6.52 -0.80
C TYR A 108 -5.90 5.71 -0.04
N ASN A 109 -6.69 6.36 0.80
CA ASN A 109 -7.63 5.73 1.73
C ASN A 109 -6.91 4.76 2.70
N ALA A 110 -5.91 5.27 3.39
CA ALA A 110 -5.00 4.50 4.25
C ALA A 110 -5.72 3.67 5.32
N SER A 111 -6.82 4.16 5.86
CA SER A 111 -7.63 3.43 6.86
C SER A 111 -8.02 2.03 6.36
N PHE A 112 -8.34 1.90 5.09
CA PHE A 112 -8.71 0.62 4.49
C PHE A 112 -7.53 -0.36 4.47
N ASP A 113 -6.43 0.02 3.82
CA ASP A 113 -5.27 -0.86 3.64
C ASP A 113 -4.58 -1.19 4.98
N LEU A 114 -4.41 -0.22 5.85
CA LEU A 114 -3.74 -0.42 7.13
C LEU A 114 -4.58 -1.28 8.08
N THR A 115 -5.90 -1.19 8.02
CA THR A 115 -6.79 -2.07 8.79
C THR A 115 -6.67 -3.51 8.34
N ILE A 116 -6.59 -3.76 7.03
CA ILE A 116 -6.36 -5.11 6.48
C ILE A 116 -5.04 -5.68 6.99
N LEU A 117 -3.96 -4.91 6.91
CA LEU A 117 -2.65 -5.37 7.39
C LEU A 117 -2.70 -5.71 8.88
N ARG A 118 -3.33 -4.88 9.70
CA ARG A 118 -3.46 -5.14 11.14
C ARG A 118 -4.29 -6.38 11.43
N HIS A 119 -5.29 -6.66 10.60
CA HIS A 119 -6.11 -7.86 10.75
C HIS A 119 -5.27 -9.12 10.52
N TRP A 120 -4.45 -9.16 9.47
CA TRP A 120 -3.67 -10.34 9.09
C TRP A 120 -2.31 -10.42 9.77
N VAL A 121 -1.78 -9.28 10.24
CA VAL A 121 -0.54 -9.18 11.04
C VAL A 121 -0.87 -8.35 12.28
N PRO A 122 -1.43 -8.98 13.34
CA PRO A 122 -1.89 -8.22 14.52
C PRO A 122 -0.83 -7.40 15.23
N SER A 123 0.44 -7.76 15.08
CA SER A 123 1.57 -7.00 15.64
C SER A 123 1.91 -5.74 14.83
N PHE A 124 1.28 -5.56 13.66
CA PHE A 124 1.54 -4.41 12.81
C PHE A 124 1.16 -3.10 13.50
N GLU A 125 2.07 -2.15 13.47
CA GLU A 125 1.85 -0.79 13.97
C GLU A 125 2.46 0.24 13.03
N ILE A 126 1.89 1.44 13.03
CA ILE A 126 2.42 2.56 12.26
C ILE A 126 3.66 3.09 12.98
N ARG A 127 4.82 3.06 12.32
CA ARG A 127 6.11 3.44 12.89
C ARG A 127 6.68 4.74 12.33
N GLY A 128 5.94 5.43 11.51
CA GLY A 128 6.38 6.67 10.91
C GLY A 128 5.25 7.44 10.26
N LEU A 129 5.60 8.33 9.35
CA LEU A 129 4.64 9.22 8.70
C LEU A 129 3.82 8.47 7.65
N VAL A 130 2.50 8.65 7.73
CA VAL A 130 1.54 8.20 6.72
C VAL A 130 0.83 9.42 6.16
N ILE A 131 0.79 9.54 4.83
CA ILE A 131 0.08 10.60 4.14
C ILE A 131 -1.02 9.96 3.30
N ASP A 132 -2.24 10.42 3.52
CA ASP A 132 -3.41 9.93 2.81
C ASP A 132 -3.98 11.05 1.92
N PRO A 133 -3.71 10.97 0.59
CA PRO A 133 -4.24 11.97 -0.35
C PRO A 133 -5.77 12.02 -0.39
N TYR A 134 -6.44 10.90 -0.09
CA TYR A 134 -7.90 10.84 -0.03
C TYR A 134 -8.46 11.72 1.10
N VAL A 135 -7.85 11.67 2.28
CA VAL A 135 -8.27 12.50 3.42
C VAL A 135 -8.02 13.97 3.12
N ILE A 136 -6.90 14.31 2.51
CA ILE A 136 -6.56 15.68 2.12
C ILE A 136 -7.56 16.19 1.08
N ASP A 137 -7.85 15.39 0.06
CA ASP A 137 -8.78 15.75 -1.00
C ASP A 137 -10.20 16.00 -0.45
N ARG A 138 -10.69 15.13 0.42
CA ARG A 138 -11.98 15.30 1.08
C ARG A 138 -12.05 16.54 1.96
N ALA A 139 -10.96 16.87 2.64
CA ALA A 139 -10.88 18.09 3.44
C ALA A 139 -10.95 19.34 2.57
N LEU A 140 -10.30 19.32 1.40
CA LEU A 140 -10.32 20.42 0.43
C LEU A 140 -11.69 20.58 -0.24
N ASP A 141 -12.41 19.50 -0.51
CA ASP A 141 -13.73 19.52 -1.15
C ASP A 141 -14.75 20.34 -0.36
N LYS A 142 -14.63 20.41 0.96
CA LYS A 142 -15.51 21.24 1.80
C LYS A 142 -15.37 22.72 1.49
N TYR A 143 -14.30 23.13 0.85
CA TYR A 143 -13.99 24.54 0.52
C TYR A 143 -14.06 24.80 -0.98
N ARG A 144 -14.32 23.78 -1.79
CA ARG A 144 -14.59 23.95 -3.22
C ARG A 144 -16.07 24.32 -3.40
N GLN A 145 -16.33 25.58 -3.67
CA GLN A 145 -17.65 26.07 -4.07
C GLN A 145 -17.61 26.46 -5.53
#